data_24ff19f9a2051f43634307ed8c05c559
#
_entry.id   24ff19f9a2051f43634307ed8c05c559
#
_cell.length_a   1.000
_cell.length_b   1.000
_cell.length_c   1.000
_cell.angle_alpha   90.00
_cell.angle_beta   90.00
_cell.angle_gamma   90.00
#
_symmetry.space_group_name_H-M   'P 1'
#
loop_
_entity.id
_entity.type
_entity.pdbx_description
1 polymer ?
#
loop_
_entity_poly.entity_id
_entity_poly.type
_entity_poly.pdbx_seq_one_letter_code
_entity_poly.pdbx_strand_id
1 'polypeptide(L)'
;SSGRSGLFSGAGGGLGFDPVVARRALAKADAELGALMRAVGPFRLEPDAISDPFASLVESIVYQQLTGKAAATIFGRVKAIYAPARRLDPRAVLETNEERLRAAGLSRGKTEALKDLAAKTLDGTVPTIRELHRMGDEEIVERLTAVRGIGRWTVEMMLIFRLGRPDVMPATDYGVRKGYARVFRKRKLPEPRALLAHSKRWRPFRTMASWYLWRANELDGIP
;
A
#
# COMPACT_ATOMS: atom_id res chain seq x y z
N SER A 1 -3.97 5.83 36.69
CA SER A 1 -2.82 4.99 36.41
C SER A 1 -3.27 3.69 35.79
N SER A 2 -2.59 3.24 34.77
CA SER A 2 -2.60 1.92 34.12
C SER A 2 -3.80 1.57 33.22
N GLY A 3 -3.50 1.32 31.94
CA GLY A 3 -4.36 0.50 31.11
C GLY A 3 -4.56 0.94 29.67
N ARG A 4 -3.51 1.32 28.94
CA ARG A 4 -3.55 1.41 27.46
C ARG A 4 -2.25 0.89 26.83
N SER A 5 -1.88 -0.34 27.19
CA SER A 5 -0.76 -1.04 26.54
C SER A 5 -1.26 -2.41 26.14
N GLY A 6 -1.74 -2.57 24.91
CA GLY A 6 -2.20 -3.87 24.43
C GLY A 6 -2.76 -3.91 23.02
N LEU A 7 -2.85 -2.76 22.32
CA LEU A 7 -3.46 -2.73 20.98
C LEU A 7 -2.46 -2.78 19.81
N PHE A 8 -1.17 -2.66 20.06
CA PHE A 8 -0.15 -2.61 19.02
C PHE A 8 1.01 -3.51 19.40
N SER A 9 0.93 -4.77 19.05
CA SER A 9 2.03 -5.73 19.14
C SER A 9 2.58 -5.93 17.73
N GLY A 10 3.82 -5.54 17.48
CA GLY A 10 4.44 -5.87 16.22
C GLY A 10 5.70 -5.09 15.88
N ALA A 11 6.81 -5.48 16.41
CA ALA A 11 8.11 -5.31 15.77
C ALA A 11 8.35 -6.53 14.89
N GLY A 12 8.15 -6.37 13.57
CA GLY A 12 8.50 -7.39 12.58
C GLY A 12 7.30 -7.92 11.77
N GLY A 13 7.07 -7.41 10.57
CA GLY A 13 6.37 -8.07 9.46
C GLY A 13 4.92 -8.49 9.63
N GLY A 14 4.22 -8.08 10.66
CA GLY A 14 2.83 -8.46 10.93
C GLY A 14 1.84 -7.30 10.81
N LEU A 15 0.55 -7.61 11.01
CA LEU A 15 -0.50 -6.61 11.13
C LEU A 15 -0.27 -5.74 12.37
N GLY A 16 -0.43 -4.42 12.23
CA GLY A 16 -0.38 -3.47 13.34
C GLY A 16 -1.62 -3.50 14.26
N PHE A 17 -2.43 -4.56 14.20
CA PHE A 17 -3.68 -4.69 14.95
C PHE A 17 -4.10 -6.16 15.11
N ASP A 18 -4.96 -6.42 16.12
CA ASP A 18 -5.58 -7.72 16.31
C ASP A 18 -6.81 -7.86 15.38
N PRO A 19 -6.80 -8.83 14.44
CA PRO A 19 -7.92 -9.02 13.50
C PRO A 19 -9.24 -9.39 14.18
N VAL A 20 -9.22 -10.09 15.32
CA VAL A 20 -10.44 -10.47 16.05
C VAL A 20 -11.10 -9.25 16.67
N VAL A 21 -10.29 -8.38 17.30
CA VAL A 21 -10.76 -7.11 17.87
C VAL A 21 -11.30 -6.19 16.77
N ALA A 22 -10.55 -6.04 15.68
CA ALA A 22 -10.95 -5.21 14.55
C ALA A 22 -12.28 -5.68 13.94
N ARG A 23 -12.44 -6.98 13.71
CA ARG A 23 -13.65 -7.56 13.14
C ARG A 23 -14.90 -7.30 14.00
N ARG A 24 -14.77 -7.46 15.32
CA ARG A 24 -15.87 -7.18 16.27
C ARG A 24 -16.25 -5.69 16.25
N ALA A 25 -15.25 -4.82 16.26
CA ALA A 25 -15.47 -3.38 16.25
C ALA A 25 -16.18 -2.92 14.94
N LEU A 26 -15.74 -3.40 13.79
CA LEU A 26 -16.33 -3.08 12.50
C LEU A 26 -17.76 -3.61 12.37
N ALA A 27 -18.04 -4.85 12.80
CA ALA A 27 -19.38 -5.41 12.76
C ALA A 27 -20.36 -4.65 13.66
N LYS A 28 -19.89 -4.10 14.78
CA LYS A 28 -20.69 -3.24 15.66
C LYS A 28 -20.93 -1.85 15.08
N ALA A 29 -19.93 -1.31 14.37
CA ALA A 29 -19.98 0.03 13.82
C ALA A 29 -20.84 0.15 12.55
N ASP A 30 -20.98 -0.95 11.79
CA ASP A 30 -21.62 -0.94 10.48
C ASP A 30 -22.23 -2.32 10.16
N ALA A 31 -23.54 -2.39 10.09
CA ALA A 31 -24.29 -3.63 9.90
C ALA A 31 -24.06 -4.24 8.51
N GLU A 32 -24.00 -3.41 7.46
CA GLU A 32 -23.77 -3.83 6.08
C GLU A 32 -22.35 -4.38 5.93
N LEU A 33 -21.36 -3.69 6.51
CA LEU A 33 -19.99 -4.21 6.54
C LEU A 33 -19.90 -5.52 7.36
N GLY A 34 -20.66 -5.62 8.46
CA GLY A 34 -20.77 -6.83 9.25
C GLY A 34 -21.34 -8.01 8.46
N ALA A 35 -22.37 -7.77 7.63
CA ALA A 35 -22.95 -8.77 6.73
C ALA A 35 -21.92 -9.23 5.66
N LEU A 36 -21.22 -8.27 5.05
CA LEU A 36 -20.14 -8.58 4.10
C LEU A 36 -19.05 -9.46 4.74
N MET A 37 -18.61 -9.11 5.95
CA MET A 37 -17.57 -9.88 6.67
C MET A 37 -18.01 -11.32 6.97
N ARG A 38 -19.30 -11.57 7.20
CA ARG A 38 -19.83 -12.93 7.36
C ARG A 38 -19.83 -13.69 6.02
N ALA A 39 -20.23 -13.04 4.93
CA ALA A 39 -20.28 -13.63 3.61
C ALA A 39 -18.90 -13.97 3.04
N VAL A 40 -17.93 -13.09 3.22
CA VAL A 40 -16.52 -13.28 2.76
C VAL A 40 -15.78 -14.29 3.63
N GLY A 41 -16.06 -14.32 4.94
CA GLY A 41 -15.36 -15.18 5.88
C GLY A 41 -14.15 -14.52 6.58
N PRO A 42 -13.12 -15.31 6.94
CA PRO A 42 -12.00 -14.80 7.75
C PRO A 42 -11.12 -13.80 6.99
N PHE A 43 -10.61 -12.82 7.72
CA PHE A 43 -9.61 -11.88 7.23
C PHE A 43 -8.27 -12.57 7.00
N ARG A 44 -7.67 -12.40 5.82
CA ARG A 44 -6.46 -13.13 5.39
C ARG A 44 -5.40 -12.21 4.79
N LEU A 45 -5.36 -10.94 5.18
CA LEU A 45 -4.26 -10.07 4.79
C LEU A 45 -3.02 -10.45 5.58
N GLU A 46 -1.97 -10.82 4.88
CA GLU A 46 -0.63 -11.06 5.42
C GLU A 46 0.31 -10.04 4.79
N PRO A 47 0.77 -9.02 5.54
CA PRO A 47 1.70 -8.04 5.00
C PRO A 47 3.04 -8.68 4.67
N ASP A 48 3.56 -8.39 3.49
CA ASP A 48 4.90 -8.78 3.08
C ASP A 48 5.91 -7.71 3.53
N ALA A 49 6.63 -8.00 4.62
CA ALA A 49 7.47 -7.03 5.30
C ALA A 49 8.54 -6.39 4.42
N ILE A 50 8.65 -5.08 4.50
CA ILE A 50 9.73 -4.34 3.85
C ILE A 50 11.02 -4.46 4.66
N SER A 51 12.09 -4.89 4.01
CA SER A 51 13.45 -4.79 4.55
C SER A 51 14.21 -3.58 4.01
N ASP A 52 13.84 -3.12 2.81
CA ASP A 52 14.49 -2.04 2.08
C ASP A 52 13.42 -1.17 1.40
N PRO A 53 13.13 0.03 1.94
CA PRO A 53 12.15 0.95 1.35
C PRO A 53 12.50 1.39 -0.08
N PHE A 54 13.79 1.63 -0.37
CA PHE A 54 14.24 2.02 -1.70
C PHE A 54 13.91 0.94 -2.73
N ALA A 55 14.33 -0.30 -2.48
CA ALA A 55 14.07 -1.42 -3.38
C ALA A 55 12.57 -1.68 -3.58
N SER A 56 11.78 -1.57 -2.51
CA SER A 56 10.32 -1.71 -2.57
C SER A 56 9.65 -0.63 -3.44
N LEU A 57 10.13 0.61 -3.37
CA LEU A 57 9.62 1.70 -4.19
C LEU A 57 10.10 1.61 -5.65
N VAL A 58 11.32 1.14 -5.90
CA VAL A 58 11.79 0.79 -7.26
C VAL A 58 10.86 -0.24 -7.89
N GLU A 59 10.55 -1.32 -7.16
CA GLU A 59 9.60 -2.34 -7.61
C GLU A 59 8.24 -1.73 -7.93
N SER A 60 7.70 -0.90 -7.04
CA SER A 60 6.41 -0.22 -7.24
C SER A 60 6.38 0.63 -8.51
N ILE A 61 7.44 1.40 -8.79
CA ILE A 61 7.55 2.21 -10.02
C ILE A 61 7.59 1.32 -11.26
N VAL A 62 8.37 0.24 -11.22
CA VAL A 62 8.51 -0.69 -12.36
C VAL A 62 7.17 -1.34 -12.69
N TYR A 63 6.42 -1.75 -11.66
CA TYR A 63 5.15 -2.48 -11.83
C TYR A 63 3.98 -1.61 -12.28
N GLN A 64 4.07 -0.27 -12.20
CA GLN A 64 2.98 0.61 -12.65
C GLN A 64 2.60 0.36 -14.12
N GLN A 65 1.28 0.24 -14.38
CA GLN A 65 0.69 0.09 -15.71
C GLN A 65 1.21 -1.13 -16.52
N LEU A 66 1.68 -2.16 -15.86
CA LEU A 66 2.15 -3.40 -16.48
C LEU A 66 1.44 -4.62 -15.91
N THR A 67 1.39 -5.70 -16.70
CA THR A 67 1.03 -7.02 -16.17
C THR A 67 2.13 -7.55 -15.27
N GLY A 68 1.78 -8.36 -14.26
CA GLY A 68 2.75 -8.90 -13.32
C GLY A 68 3.95 -9.60 -13.98
N LYS A 69 3.71 -10.37 -15.05
CA LYS A 69 4.77 -11.08 -15.79
C LYS A 69 5.72 -10.12 -16.49
N ALA A 70 5.19 -9.10 -17.19
CA ALA A 70 6.02 -8.10 -17.87
C ALA A 70 6.83 -7.27 -16.86
N ALA A 71 6.18 -6.84 -15.77
CA ALA A 71 6.83 -6.09 -14.70
C ALA A 71 7.96 -6.88 -14.05
N ALA A 72 7.73 -8.15 -13.71
CA ALA A 72 8.74 -9.03 -13.13
C ALA A 72 9.97 -9.20 -14.03
N THR A 73 9.75 -9.32 -15.35
CA THR A 73 10.82 -9.41 -16.35
C THR A 73 11.66 -8.13 -16.35
N ILE A 74 11.02 -6.97 -16.41
CA ILE A 74 11.73 -5.68 -16.41
C ILE A 74 12.46 -5.46 -15.09
N PHE A 75 11.81 -5.75 -13.96
CA PHE A 75 12.44 -5.62 -12.65
C PHE A 75 13.65 -6.53 -12.50
N GLY A 76 13.58 -7.77 -13.02
CA GLY A 76 14.71 -8.68 -13.09
C GLY A 76 15.88 -8.11 -13.89
N ARG A 77 15.61 -7.48 -15.07
CA ARG A 77 16.64 -6.83 -15.89
C ARG A 77 17.25 -5.61 -15.19
N VAL A 78 16.44 -4.81 -14.50
CA VAL A 78 16.94 -3.68 -13.69
C VAL A 78 17.88 -4.17 -12.60
N LYS A 79 17.51 -5.21 -11.86
CA LYS A 79 18.40 -5.81 -10.85
C LYS A 79 19.69 -6.37 -11.45
N ALA A 80 19.61 -6.97 -12.63
CA ALA A 80 20.79 -7.54 -13.33
C ALA A 80 21.84 -6.49 -13.70
N ILE A 81 21.45 -5.21 -13.88
CA ILE A 81 22.40 -4.12 -14.09
C ILE A 81 23.41 -4.01 -12.95
N TYR A 82 22.96 -4.33 -11.73
CA TYR A 82 23.74 -4.16 -10.50
C TYR A 82 24.32 -5.46 -9.95
N ALA A 83 24.21 -6.56 -10.69
CA ALA A 83 24.82 -7.83 -10.30
C ALA A 83 26.36 -7.70 -10.21
N PRO A 84 27.00 -8.37 -9.23
CA PRO A 84 26.47 -9.38 -8.29
C PRO A 84 25.90 -8.80 -6.98
N ALA A 85 25.67 -7.49 -6.88
CA ALA A 85 25.10 -6.88 -5.68
C ALA A 85 23.71 -7.47 -5.36
N ARG A 86 23.49 -7.85 -4.10
CA ARG A 86 22.21 -8.39 -3.64
C ARG A 86 21.17 -7.33 -3.36
N ARG A 87 21.60 -6.08 -3.18
CA ARG A 87 20.74 -4.91 -2.88
C ARG A 87 20.94 -3.85 -3.93
N LEU A 88 19.86 -3.15 -4.24
CA LEU A 88 19.93 -1.95 -5.05
C LEU A 88 20.51 -0.81 -4.21
N ASP A 89 21.60 -0.23 -4.70
CA ASP A 89 22.21 0.95 -4.09
C ASP A 89 21.66 2.22 -4.76
N PRO A 90 21.04 3.15 -4.00
CA PRO A 90 20.54 4.41 -4.56
C PRO A 90 21.61 5.20 -5.30
N ARG A 91 22.85 5.22 -4.82
CA ARG A 91 23.96 5.91 -5.48
C ARG A 91 24.26 5.28 -6.83
N ALA A 92 24.36 3.97 -6.91
CA ALA A 92 24.60 3.26 -8.16
C ALA A 92 23.45 3.50 -9.17
N VAL A 93 22.21 3.51 -8.70
CA VAL A 93 21.04 3.84 -9.57
C VAL A 93 21.11 5.27 -10.07
N LEU A 94 21.46 6.23 -9.21
CA LEU A 94 21.60 7.64 -9.60
C LEU A 94 22.70 7.85 -10.65
N GLU A 95 23.83 7.16 -10.53
CA GLU A 95 24.98 7.26 -11.43
C GLU A 95 24.80 6.48 -12.74
N THR A 96 23.88 5.52 -12.80
CA THR A 96 23.64 4.71 -14.01
C THR A 96 23.12 5.58 -15.15
N ASN A 97 23.69 5.41 -16.35
CA ASN A 97 23.21 6.10 -17.55
C ASN A 97 21.73 5.75 -17.85
N GLU A 98 20.94 6.75 -18.24
CA GLU A 98 19.52 6.57 -18.56
C GLU A 98 19.27 5.57 -19.68
N GLU A 99 20.14 5.53 -20.70
CA GLU A 99 20.05 4.60 -21.82
C GLU A 99 20.12 3.13 -21.32
N ARG A 100 20.98 2.86 -20.34
CA ARG A 100 21.11 1.54 -19.73
C ARG A 100 19.85 1.13 -18.97
N LEU A 101 19.24 2.05 -18.24
CA LEU A 101 17.96 1.82 -17.55
C LEU A 101 16.82 1.58 -18.56
N ARG A 102 16.78 2.36 -19.62
CA ARG A 102 15.80 2.20 -20.70
C ARG A 102 15.98 0.89 -21.47
N ALA A 103 17.21 0.46 -21.69
CA ALA A 103 17.52 -0.84 -22.32
C ALA A 103 17.00 -2.03 -21.47
N ALA A 104 16.87 -1.87 -20.14
CA ALA A 104 16.22 -2.86 -19.27
C ALA A 104 14.70 -2.95 -19.46
N GLY A 105 14.09 -1.99 -20.19
CA GLY A 105 12.66 -1.94 -20.51
C GLY A 105 11.88 -0.84 -19.79
N LEU A 106 12.56 0.10 -19.12
CA LEU A 106 11.90 1.22 -18.45
C LEU A 106 11.49 2.29 -19.48
N SER A 107 10.28 2.83 -19.32
CA SER A 107 9.88 4.05 -20.03
C SER A 107 10.71 5.25 -19.54
N ARG A 108 10.73 6.33 -20.33
CA ARG A 108 11.40 7.57 -19.92
C ARG A 108 10.91 8.07 -18.56
N GLY A 109 9.58 8.11 -18.36
CA GLY A 109 9.00 8.57 -17.09
C GLY A 109 9.39 7.70 -15.89
N LYS A 110 9.47 6.36 -16.08
CA LYS A 110 9.94 5.45 -15.02
C LYS A 110 11.43 5.61 -14.75
N THR A 111 12.24 5.85 -15.77
CA THR A 111 13.68 6.13 -15.60
C THR A 111 13.89 7.41 -14.78
N GLU A 112 13.18 8.48 -15.13
CA GLU A 112 13.22 9.74 -14.38
C GLU A 112 12.73 9.54 -12.93
N ALA A 113 11.68 8.75 -12.73
CA ALA A 113 11.16 8.43 -11.39
C ALA A 113 12.18 7.63 -10.54
N LEU A 114 12.87 6.66 -11.13
CA LEU A 114 13.93 5.91 -10.44
C LEU A 114 15.10 6.81 -10.02
N LYS A 115 15.52 7.71 -10.89
CA LYS A 115 16.58 8.70 -10.61
C LYS A 115 16.17 9.63 -9.46
N ASP A 116 14.95 10.15 -9.50
CA ASP A 116 14.42 11.03 -8.46
C ASP A 116 14.28 10.29 -7.12
N LEU A 117 13.80 9.05 -7.15
CA LEU A 117 13.73 8.17 -5.97
C LEU A 117 15.13 7.96 -5.36
N ALA A 118 16.14 7.68 -6.19
CA ALA A 118 17.49 7.48 -5.74
C ALA A 118 18.08 8.75 -5.09
N ALA A 119 17.93 9.91 -5.73
CA ALA A 119 18.35 11.19 -5.18
C ALA A 119 17.67 11.47 -3.83
N LYS A 120 16.36 11.29 -3.73
CA LYS A 120 15.57 11.55 -2.52
C LYS A 120 15.79 10.51 -1.42
N THR A 121 16.30 9.34 -1.75
CA THR A 121 16.77 8.38 -0.75
C THR A 121 18.10 8.82 -0.15
N LEU A 122 19.00 9.35 -0.99
CA LEU A 122 20.32 9.83 -0.54
C LEU A 122 20.24 11.11 0.29
N ASP A 123 19.30 12.01 0.00
CA ASP A 123 19.11 13.25 0.76
C ASP A 123 18.25 13.09 2.02
N GLY A 124 17.70 11.88 2.25
CA GLY A 124 16.90 11.56 3.43
C GLY A 124 15.40 11.94 3.30
N THR A 125 14.93 12.40 2.14
CA THR A 125 13.49 12.63 1.90
C THR A 125 12.72 11.31 1.97
N VAL A 126 13.23 10.24 1.36
CA VAL A 126 12.69 8.89 1.51
C VAL A 126 13.14 8.32 2.86
N PRO A 127 12.20 7.95 3.74
CA PRO A 127 12.53 7.46 5.07
C PRO A 127 13.23 6.10 5.04
N THR A 128 14.10 5.87 6.01
CA THR A 128 14.60 4.54 6.33
C THR A 128 13.49 3.66 6.92
N ILE A 129 13.68 2.34 6.92
CA ILE A 129 12.71 1.41 7.54
C ILE A 129 12.46 1.71 9.01
N ARG A 130 13.48 2.15 9.74
CA ARG A 130 13.36 2.53 11.16
C ARG A 130 12.48 3.77 11.34
N GLU A 131 12.60 4.75 10.45
CA GLU A 131 11.77 5.95 10.46
C GLU A 131 10.33 5.61 10.07
N LEU A 132 10.12 4.81 9.01
CA LEU A 132 8.79 4.37 8.60
C LEU A 132 8.00 3.74 9.74
N HIS A 133 8.63 2.94 10.60
CA HIS A 133 7.94 2.33 11.75
C HIS A 133 7.52 3.33 12.83
N ARG A 134 8.14 4.51 12.88
CA ARG A 134 7.87 5.56 13.88
C ARG A 134 6.95 6.67 13.37
N MET A 135 6.90 6.85 12.06
CA MET A 135 6.13 7.92 11.42
C MET A 135 4.64 7.61 11.38
N GLY A 136 3.82 8.65 11.38
CA GLY A 136 2.40 8.56 11.09
C GLY A 136 2.13 8.34 9.60
N ASP A 137 0.96 7.78 9.27
CA ASP A 137 0.61 7.43 7.89
C ASP A 137 0.60 8.64 6.95
N GLU A 138 0.05 9.78 7.38
CA GLU A 138 0.02 11.00 6.56
C GLU A 138 1.41 11.60 6.35
N GLU A 139 2.29 11.52 7.34
CA GLU A 139 3.68 11.95 7.20
C GLU A 139 4.43 11.08 6.18
N ILE A 140 4.20 9.76 6.19
CA ILE A 140 4.74 8.84 5.18
C ILE A 140 4.23 9.21 3.79
N VAL A 141 2.92 9.47 3.67
CA VAL A 141 2.30 9.89 2.39
C VAL A 141 2.95 11.17 1.88
N GLU A 142 3.10 12.19 2.72
CA GLU A 142 3.70 13.47 2.34
C GLU A 142 5.14 13.29 1.84
N ARG A 143 5.97 12.56 2.57
CA ARG A 143 7.37 12.34 2.21
C ARG A 143 7.53 11.52 0.93
N LEU A 144 6.78 10.44 0.78
CA LEU A 144 6.93 9.55 -0.36
C LEU A 144 6.28 10.11 -1.64
N THR A 145 5.21 10.89 -1.54
CA THR A 145 4.62 11.55 -2.71
C THR A 145 5.45 12.72 -3.25
N ALA A 146 6.47 13.17 -2.52
CA ALA A 146 7.48 14.08 -3.04
C ALA A 146 8.34 13.43 -4.14
N VAL A 147 8.37 12.09 -4.20
CA VAL A 147 9.10 11.35 -5.25
C VAL A 147 8.28 11.32 -6.52
N ARG A 148 8.91 11.67 -7.64
CA ARG A 148 8.29 11.63 -8.97
C ARG A 148 7.73 10.25 -9.28
N GLY A 149 6.49 10.20 -9.76
CA GLY A 149 5.82 8.94 -10.12
C GLY A 149 5.26 8.15 -8.96
N ILE A 150 5.41 8.61 -7.70
CA ILE A 150 4.79 8.01 -6.53
C ILE A 150 3.62 8.87 -6.07
N GLY A 151 2.41 8.38 -6.32
CA GLY A 151 1.18 9.01 -5.87
C GLY A 151 0.68 8.45 -4.53
N ARG A 152 -0.32 9.12 -3.94
CA ARG A 152 -0.95 8.71 -2.68
C ARG A 152 -1.40 7.25 -2.70
N TRP A 153 -2.05 6.81 -3.76
CA TRP A 153 -2.52 5.42 -3.88
C TRP A 153 -1.38 4.40 -3.75
N THR A 154 -0.22 4.66 -4.38
CA THR A 154 0.96 3.77 -4.26
C THR A 154 1.44 3.68 -2.82
N VAL A 155 1.46 4.81 -2.11
CA VAL A 155 1.85 4.84 -0.69
C VAL A 155 0.82 4.11 0.18
N GLU A 156 -0.48 4.30 -0.07
CA GLU A 156 -1.54 3.58 0.64
C GLU A 156 -1.43 2.06 0.45
N MET A 157 -1.09 1.58 -0.75
CA MET A 157 -0.81 0.16 -0.98
C MET A 157 0.40 -0.33 -0.16
N MET A 158 1.46 0.47 -0.08
CA MET A 158 2.62 0.16 0.77
C MET A 158 2.24 0.11 2.26
N LEU A 159 1.45 1.08 2.74
CA LEU A 159 0.98 1.11 4.13
C LEU A 159 0.17 -0.15 4.49
N ILE A 160 -0.71 -0.59 3.60
CA ILE A 160 -1.56 -1.77 3.79
C ILE A 160 -0.77 -3.06 3.67
N PHE A 161 -0.11 -3.28 2.52
CA PHE A 161 0.43 -4.57 2.13
C PHE A 161 1.87 -4.82 2.57
N ARG A 162 2.60 -3.77 2.95
CA ARG A 162 4.00 -3.86 3.36
C ARG A 162 4.23 -3.48 4.81
N LEU A 163 3.52 -2.47 5.32
CA LEU A 163 3.67 -2.01 6.70
C LEU A 163 2.56 -2.49 7.65
N GLY A 164 1.50 -3.13 7.13
CA GLY A 164 0.40 -3.67 7.94
C GLY A 164 -0.34 -2.60 8.75
N ARG A 165 -0.39 -1.36 8.25
CA ARG A 165 -1.01 -0.24 8.97
C ARG A 165 -2.52 -0.47 9.13
N PRO A 166 -3.08 -0.21 10.33
CA PRO A 166 -4.46 -0.58 10.66
C PRO A 166 -5.52 0.30 10.01
N ASP A 167 -5.22 1.58 9.76
CA ASP A 167 -6.25 2.59 9.50
C ASP A 167 -6.10 3.31 8.16
N VAL A 168 -5.95 2.53 7.08
CA VAL A 168 -5.79 3.07 5.72
C VAL A 168 -7.08 2.88 4.92
N MET A 169 -7.57 3.97 4.32
CA MET A 169 -8.71 3.98 3.38
C MET A 169 -8.27 4.53 2.03
N PRO A 170 -7.96 3.67 1.05
CA PRO A 170 -7.58 4.12 -0.28
C PRO A 170 -8.82 4.53 -1.08
N ALA A 171 -9.33 5.73 -0.76
CA ALA A 171 -10.63 6.20 -1.25
C ALA A 171 -10.67 6.47 -2.77
N THR A 172 -9.52 6.58 -3.43
CA THR A 172 -9.41 6.69 -4.89
C THR A 172 -9.33 5.35 -5.59
N ASP A 173 -9.11 4.26 -4.83
CA ASP A 173 -9.01 2.90 -5.38
C ASP A 173 -10.33 2.45 -6.01
N TYR A 174 -10.27 2.04 -7.27
CA TYR A 174 -11.46 1.61 -8.02
C TYR A 174 -12.13 0.39 -7.38
N GLY A 175 -11.35 -0.61 -6.96
CA GLY A 175 -11.86 -1.84 -6.35
C GLY A 175 -12.57 -1.58 -5.02
N VAL A 176 -12.00 -0.72 -4.19
CA VAL A 176 -12.62 -0.31 -2.91
C VAL A 176 -13.92 0.47 -3.17
N ARG A 177 -13.90 1.43 -4.09
CA ARG A 177 -15.10 2.23 -4.46
C ARG A 177 -16.20 1.34 -5.05
N LYS A 178 -15.84 0.39 -5.92
CA LYS A 178 -16.76 -0.58 -6.52
C LYS A 178 -17.36 -1.49 -5.45
N GLY A 179 -16.53 -2.05 -4.57
CA GLY A 179 -16.98 -2.88 -3.46
C GLY A 179 -17.92 -2.13 -2.52
N TYR A 180 -17.58 -0.87 -2.19
CA TYR A 180 -18.48 -0.01 -1.41
C TYR A 180 -19.82 0.20 -2.10
N ALA A 181 -19.84 0.52 -3.40
CA ALA A 181 -21.06 0.73 -4.14
C ALA A 181 -21.96 -0.53 -4.14
N ARG A 182 -21.37 -1.72 -4.26
CA ARG A 182 -22.07 -2.99 -4.17
C ARG A 182 -22.68 -3.22 -2.79
N VAL A 183 -21.88 -3.10 -1.74
CA VAL A 183 -22.31 -3.35 -0.34
C VAL A 183 -23.41 -2.40 0.10
N PHE A 184 -23.24 -1.11 -0.20
CA PHE A 184 -24.19 -0.07 0.19
C PHE A 184 -25.24 0.25 -0.89
N ARG A 185 -25.41 -0.64 -1.89
CA ARG A 185 -26.44 -0.55 -2.95
C ARG A 185 -26.48 0.80 -3.65
N LYS A 186 -25.30 1.37 -3.95
CA LYS A 186 -25.18 2.65 -4.65
C LYS A 186 -25.24 2.42 -6.17
N ARG A 187 -25.98 3.27 -6.87
CA ARG A 187 -26.10 3.21 -8.34
C ARG A 187 -24.82 3.69 -9.06
N LYS A 188 -24.03 4.54 -8.39
CA LYS A 188 -22.79 5.12 -8.92
C LYS A 188 -21.66 4.87 -7.94
N LEU A 189 -20.43 4.88 -8.45
CA LEU A 189 -19.25 4.85 -7.60
C LEU A 189 -19.25 6.07 -6.67
N PRO A 190 -18.97 5.88 -5.36
CA PRO A 190 -18.88 7.01 -4.43
C PRO A 190 -17.73 7.92 -4.82
N GLU A 191 -17.90 9.22 -4.66
CA GLU A 191 -16.76 10.13 -4.70
C GLU A 191 -15.80 9.85 -3.54
N PRO A 192 -14.49 10.00 -3.73
CA PRO A 192 -13.50 9.71 -2.68
C PRO A 192 -13.80 10.42 -1.36
N ARG A 193 -14.25 11.67 -1.42
CA ARG A 193 -14.63 12.44 -0.23
C ARG A 193 -15.81 11.82 0.52
N ALA A 194 -16.80 11.32 -0.20
CA ALA A 194 -17.97 10.67 0.41
C ALA A 194 -17.58 9.34 1.08
N LEU A 195 -16.71 8.55 0.43
CA LEU A 195 -16.19 7.31 1.01
C LEU A 195 -15.35 7.59 2.27
N LEU A 196 -14.48 8.59 2.24
CA LEU A 196 -13.70 9.02 3.41
C LEU A 196 -14.60 9.46 4.57
N ALA A 197 -15.66 10.21 4.29
CA ALA A 197 -16.62 10.64 5.31
C ALA A 197 -17.35 9.44 5.94
N HIS A 198 -17.84 8.50 5.13
CA HIS A 198 -18.50 7.30 5.62
C HIS A 198 -17.55 6.42 6.44
N SER A 199 -16.32 6.24 5.98
CA SER A 199 -15.32 5.35 6.59
C SER A 199 -14.80 5.84 7.95
N LYS A 200 -15.13 7.05 8.39
CA LYS A 200 -14.78 7.55 9.72
C LYS A 200 -15.26 6.62 10.84
N ARG A 201 -16.44 6.00 10.66
CA ARG A 201 -17.02 5.06 11.62
C ARG A 201 -16.23 3.75 11.77
N TRP A 202 -15.38 3.42 10.77
CA TRP A 202 -14.56 2.21 10.74
C TRP A 202 -13.18 2.39 11.39
N ARG A 203 -12.86 3.60 11.84
CA ARG A 203 -11.61 3.85 12.55
C ARG A 203 -11.57 3.07 13.88
N PRO A 204 -10.40 2.60 14.28
CA PRO A 204 -9.07 2.69 13.65
C PRO A 204 -8.73 1.49 12.74
N PHE A 205 -9.72 0.81 12.14
CA PHE A 205 -9.53 -0.45 11.40
C PHE A 205 -9.94 -0.35 9.92
N ARG A 206 -9.74 0.82 9.30
CA ARG A 206 -10.13 1.05 7.91
C ARG A 206 -9.39 0.17 6.91
N THR A 207 -8.18 -0.33 7.23
CA THR A 207 -7.46 -1.31 6.41
C THR A 207 -8.25 -2.62 6.28
N MET A 208 -8.79 -3.13 7.37
CA MET A 208 -9.64 -4.34 7.32
C MET A 208 -10.91 -4.09 6.53
N ALA A 209 -11.57 -2.94 6.73
CA ALA A 209 -12.74 -2.56 5.94
C ALA A 209 -12.42 -2.50 4.44
N SER A 210 -11.30 -1.88 4.05
CA SER A 210 -10.83 -1.81 2.66
C SER A 210 -10.61 -3.20 2.06
N TRP A 211 -9.99 -4.11 2.81
CA TRP A 211 -9.78 -5.48 2.37
C TRP A 211 -11.10 -6.21 2.10
N TYR A 212 -12.09 -6.09 2.97
CA TYR A 212 -13.40 -6.68 2.76
C TYR A 212 -14.14 -6.05 1.57
N LEU A 213 -14.01 -4.74 1.36
CA LEU A 213 -14.59 -4.08 0.19
C LEU A 213 -13.98 -4.58 -1.13
N TRP A 214 -12.67 -4.86 -1.17
CA TRP A 214 -12.07 -5.53 -2.33
C TRP A 214 -12.68 -6.93 -2.55
N ARG A 215 -12.83 -7.73 -1.48
CA ARG A 215 -13.44 -9.09 -1.56
C ARG A 215 -14.90 -9.06 -1.98
N ALA A 216 -15.63 -7.99 -1.68
CA ALA A 216 -17.00 -7.82 -2.15
C ALA A 216 -17.15 -7.98 -3.68
N ASN A 217 -16.11 -7.62 -4.43
CA ASN A 217 -16.13 -7.75 -5.90
C ASN A 217 -16.02 -9.20 -6.40
N GLU A 218 -15.66 -10.14 -5.55
CA GLU A 218 -15.48 -11.55 -5.87
C GLU A 218 -16.74 -12.39 -5.56
N LEU A 219 -17.69 -11.82 -4.83
CA LEU A 219 -18.93 -12.50 -4.50
C LEU A 219 -19.92 -12.44 -5.68
N ASP A 220 -20.62 -13.55 -5.97
CA ASP A 220 -21.68 -13.61 -6.98
C ASP A 220 -22.90 -12.78 -6.59
N GLY A 221 -23.14 -12.59 -5.29
CA GLY A 221 -24.18 -11.74 -4.71
C GLY A 221 -23.70 -11.10 -3.41
N ILE A 222 -24.34 -9.98 -3.01
CA ILE A 222 -24.11 -9.34 -1.71
C ILE A 222 -25.35 -9.54 -0.86
N PRO A 223 -25.23 -10.02 0.39
CA PRO A 223 -26.34 -10.31 1.29
C PRO A 223 -27.17 -9.08 1.63
#